data_e6a9ae55a83a45bfad66a2d2d6c2bcc9
#
_entry.id   e6a9ae55a83a45bfad66a2d2d6c2bcc9
#
_cell.length_a   1.000
_cell.length_b   1.000
_cell.length_c   1.000
_cell.angle_alpha   90.00
_cell.angle_beta   90.00
_cell.angle_gamma   90.00
#
_symmetry.space_group_name_H-M   'P 1'
#
loop_
_entity.id
_entity.type
_entity.pdbx_description
1 polymer ?
#
loop_
_entity_poly.entity_id
_entity_poly.type
_entity_poly.pdbx_seq_one_letter_code
_entity_poly.pdbx_strand_id
1 'polypeptide(L)'
;MISAIKFILFFSLLFCFSANAHYYSESFSTWEIKDNEIIGNFNVLELESTRILNIEKYRDLAVKENLSEAIIFKKYLEEHVFVLSKNEICPLKEPFELSIQKEGFINILMKFQCSSNIDIKIINNAFFNLIQSHVHIGRVYDGKEILIEKALFFNDQAIEINPEQKELEFNFLQSFYNFLKSGINHILNGFDHLIFIIGLLILISGIRNLLIVITGFTLGHSITLSLAALEIMSPNGILVESIIGFTIMFIGAEFLIKKTNKYLITNTFFIILIISLLILNILTKNNLSSILLLGLLLFSLGYFFLHKSIKNKNSLLLMITVLFGLIHGLGFGSYLISTGINSNNMITALLGFNLGVEIGQIIFVLTILSIIWVLLKLRQNKIIELIKNISFIIVTTMGFFWFIQRLVF
;
A
#
# COMPACT_ATOMS: atom_id res chain seq x y z
N MET A 1 -28.12 -22.21 3.00
CA MET A 1 -27.90 -20.94 2.30
C MET A 1 -28.26 -19.75 3.15
N ILE A 2 -29.50 -19.62 3.64
CA ILE A 2 -29.96 -18.57 4.56
C ILE A 2 -29.12 -18.55 5.86
N SER A 3 -28.70 -19.72 6.36
CA SER A 3 -27.81 -19.85 7.54
C SER A 3 -26.41 -19.30 7.28
N ALA A 4 -25.84 -19.48 6.08
CA ALA A 4 -24.51 -18.95 5.73
C ALA A 4 -24.53 -17.42 5.56
N ILE A 5 -25.60 -16.86 4.98
CA ILE A 5 -25.77 -15.40 4.85
C ILE A 5 -25.98 -14.74 6.23
N LYS A 6 -26.78 -15.37 7.09
CA LYS A 6 -26.93 -14.90 8.48
C LYS A 6 -25.65 -14.97 9.27
N PHE A 7 -24.84 -16.01 9.06
CA PHE A 7 -23.54 -16.18 9.70
C PHE A 7 -22.52 -15.14 9.19
N ILE A 8 -22.50 -14.85 7.90
CA ILE A 8 -21.63 -13.80 7.30
C ILE A 8 -22.04 -12.42 7.85
N LEU A 9 -23.33 -12.10 7.89
CA LEU A 9 -23.83 -10.85 8.47
C LEU A 9 -23.55 -10.72 9.96
N PHE A 10 -23.70 -11.81 10.72
CA PHE A 10 -23.38 -11.84 12.15
C PHE A 10 -21.87 -11.70 12.39
N PHE A 11 -21.04 -12.38 11.59
CA PHE A 11 -19.57 -12.30 11.71
C PHE A 11 -19.03 -10.94 11.24
N SER A 12 -19.62 -10.31 10.22
CA SER A 12 -19.24 -8.95 9.81
C SER A 12 -19.57 -7.91 10.89
N LEU A 13 -20.63 -8.10 11.66
CA LEU A 13 -20.96 -7.25 12.82
C LEU A 13 -20.00 -7.45 14.00
N LEU A 14 -19.44 -8.65 14.18
CA LEU A 14 -18.44 -8.93 15.23
C LEU A 14 -17.05 -8.37 14.90
N PHE A 15 -16.70 -8.20 13.62
CA PHE A 15 -15.44 -7.61 13.16
C PHE A 15 -15.47 -6.09 13.02
N CYS A 16 -16.54 -5.41 13.44
CA CYS A 16 -16.56 -3.95 13.59
C CYS A 16 -15.61 -3.41 14.68
N PHE A 17 -14.84 -4.26 15.35
CA PHE A 17 -13.75 -3.82 16.22
C PHE A 17 -12.52 -3.54 15.36
N SER A 18 -12.26 -2.24 15.16
CA SER A 18 -10.96 -1.62 14.78
C SER A 18 -9.92 -2.57 14.17
N ALA A 19 -10.26 -3.22 13.04
CA ALA A 19 -9.24 -3.70 12.13
C ALA A 19 -8.64 -2.47 11.46
N ASN A 20 -7.67 -1.85 12.11
CA ASN A 20 -6.81 -0.87 11.46
C ASN A 20 -6.24 -1.58 10.25
N ALA A 21 -6.78 -1.29 9.07
CA ALA A 21 -6.09 -1.58 7.84
C ALA A 21 -4.74 -0.92 8.00
N HIS A 22 -3.66 -1.71 8.06
CA HIS A 22 -2.33 -1.16 8.14
C HIS A 22 -2.10 -0.38 6.84
N TYR A 23 -2.38 0.92 6.90
CA TYR A 23 -1.88 1.83 5.90
C TYR A 23 -0.37 1.62 5.83
N TYR A 24 0.16 1.49 4.64
CA TYR A 24 1.59 1.66 4.44
C TYR A 24 1.98 2.98 5.09
N SER A 25 2.90 2.91 6.02
CA SER A 25 3.45 4.08 6.64
C SER A 25 4.76 4.38 5.93
N GLU A 26 4.80 5.54 5.30
CA GLU A 26 5.94 5.94 4.48
C GLU A 26 6.23 7.41 4.66
N SER A 27 7.51 7.73 4.59
CA SER A 27 7.97 9.11 4.57
C SER A 27 9.18 9.27 3.65
N PHE A 28 9.42 10.49 3.21
CA PHE A 28 10.48 10.82 2.26
C PHE A 28 11.26 12.00 2.75
N SER A 29 12.56 12.03 2.45
CA SER A 29 13.37 13.22 2.65
C SER A 29 14.36 13.42 1.51
N THR A 30 14.57 14.67 1.18
CA THR A 30 15.64 15.10 0.30
C THR A 30 16.58 16.01 1.06
N TRP A 31 17.87 15.75 0.93
CA TRP A 31 18.91 16.42 1.68
C TRP A 31 19.89 17.09 0.72
N GLU A 32 20.22 18.33 0.98
CA GLU A 32 21.19 19.11 0.21
C GLU A 32 22.29 19.57 1.16
N ILE A 33 23.54 19.37 0.77
CA ILE A 33 24.73 19.77 1.54
C ILE A 33 25.25 21.06 0.91
N LYS A 34 25.21 22.16 1.67
CA LYS A 34 25.72 23.46 1.25
C LYS A 34 26.73 23.95 2.28
N ASP A 35 28.00 23.91 1.96
CA ASP A 35 29.08 24.25 2.88
C ASP A 35 28.93 23.50 4.21
N ASN A 36 28.70 24.21 5.32
CA ASN A 36 28.47 23.63 6.64
C ASN A 36 26.96 23.57 7.02
N GLU A 37 26.07 23.87 6.10
CA GLU A 37 24.62 23.80 6.30
C GLU A 37 24.05 22.57 5.58
N ILE A 38 23.24 21.78 6.28
CA ILE A 38 22.54 20.64 5.72
C ILE A 38 21.06 20.93 5.75
N ILE A 39 20.47 20.97 4.56
CA ILE A 39 19.07 21.31 4.34
C ILE A 39 18.32 20.02 4.04
N GLY A 40 17.40 19.65 4.92
CA GLY A 40 16.50 18.51 4.75
C GLY A 40 15.09 18.97 4.45
N ASN A 41 14.51 18.39 3.41
CA ASN A 41 13.10 18.56 3.08
C ASN A 41 12.39 17.23 3.32
N PHE A 42 11.52 17.19 4.34
CA PHE A 42 10.85 16.01 4.81
C PHE A 42 9.40 16.00 4.34
N ASN A 43 8.98 14.95 3.65
CA ASN A 43 7.65 14.77 3.12
C ASN A 43 6.96 13.57 3.79
N VAL A 44 5.77 13.80 4.33
CA VAL A 44 4.98 12.77 5.00
C VAL A 44 3.50 12.94 4.71
N LEU A 45 2.77 11.85 4.63
CA LEU A 45 1.31 11.91 4.53
C LEU A 45 0.70 12.57 5.76
N GLU A 46 -0.28 13.45 5.57
CA GLU A 46 -1.00 14.13 6.67
C GLU A 46 -1.55 13.12 7.69
N LEU A 47 -2.02 11.96 7.23
CA LEU A 47 -2.49 10.88 8.10
C LEU A 47 -1.39 10.39 9.07
N GLU A 48 -0.12 10.38 8.67
CA GLU A 48 0.98 9.97 9.55
C GLU A 48 1.20 10.97 10.68
N SER A 49 1.01 12.27 10.43
CA SER A 49 1.11 13.30 11.46
C SER A 49 0.05 13.13 12.55
N THR A 50 -1.17 12.72 12.19
CA THR A 50 -2.25 12.48 13.15
C THR A 50 -1.99 11.27 14.05
N ARG A 51 -1.24 10.28 13.57
CA ARG A 51 -0.87 9.08 14.37
C ARG A 51 0.01 9.40 15.56
N ILE A 52 0.76 10.49 15.50
CA ILE A 52 1.61 10.94 16.60
C ILE A 52 0.77 11.27 17.85
N LEU A 53 -0.47 11.73 17.66
CA LEU A 53 -1.41 12.00 18.75
C LEU A 53 -1.87 10.71 19.47
N ASN A 54 -1.62 9.53 18.92
CA ASN A 54 -1.83 8.26 19.63
C ASN A 54 -0.75 7.98 20.67
N ILE A 55 0.39 8.68 20.62
CA ILE A 55 1.43 8.63 21.65
C ILE A 55 0.98 9.53 22.81
N GLU A 56 0.87 8.96 24.02
CA GLU A 56 0.41 9.66 25.21
C GLU A 56 1.16 10.97 25.47
N LYS A 57 2.50 10.95 25.33
CA LYS A 57 3.36 12.13 25.48
C LYS A 57 2.91 13.32 24.61
N TYR A 58 2.66 13.08 23.32
CA TYR A 58 2.31 14.16 22.38
C TYR A 58 0.84 14.56 22.46
N ARG A 59 -0.03 13.62 22.79
CA ARG A 59 -1.45 13.90 23.07
C ARG A 59 -1.58 14.78 24.32
N ASP A 60 -0.88 14.46 25.40
CA ASP A 60 -0.88 15.25 26.61
C ASP A 60 -0.29 16.65 26.40
N LEU A 61 0.76 16.74 25.59
CA LEU A 61 1.36 18.02 25.20
C LEU A 61 0.37 18.89 24.42
N ALA A 62 -0.37 18.28 23.47
CA ALA A 62 -1.41 18.95 22.70
C ALA A 62 -2.47 19.58 23.57
N VAL A 63 -2.96 18.81 24.56
CA VAL A 63 -4.03 19.24 25.45
C VAL A 63 -3.54 20.27 26.47
N LYS A 64 -2.38 20.04 27.10
CA LYS A 64 -1.85 20.93 28.16
C LYS A 64 -1.40 22.30 27.64
N GLU A 65 -0.78 22.33 26.48
CA GLU A 65 -0.24 23.57 25.91
C GLU A 65 -1.14 24.17 24.83
N ASN A 66 -2.30 23.54 24.54
CA ASN A 66 -3.25 23.94 23.49
C ASN A 66 -2.55 24.16 22.13
N LEU A 67 -1.65 23.23 21.77
CA LEU A 67 -0.85 23.31 20.53
C LEU A 67 -1.59 22.72 19.34
N SER A 68 -1.38 23.31 18.17
CA SER A 68 -1.87 22.74 16.91
C SER A 68 -1.11 21.45 16.57
N GLU A 69 -1.75 20.57 15.81
CA GLU A 69 -1.16 19.31 15.32
C GLU A 69 0.19 19.54 14.60
N ALA A 70 0.29 20.61 13.83
CA ALA A 70 1.50 21.01 13.13
C ALA A 70 2.69 21.29 14.09
N ILE A 71 2.45 21.97 15.21
CA ILE A 71 3.48 22.27 16.20
C ILE A 71 3.92 20.98 16.92
N ILE A 72 2.98 20.08 17.20
CA ILE A 72 3.28 18.79 17.82
C ILE A 72 4.10 17.93 16.88
N PHE A 73 3.75 17.93 15.60
CA PHE A 73 4.49 17.20 14.58
C PHE A 73 5.92 17.75 14.43
N LYS A 74 6.09 19.06 14.46
CA LYS A 74 7.41 19.70 14.50
C LYS A 74 8.24 19.18 15.66
N LYS A 75 7.72 19.24 16.90
CA LYS A 75 8.40 18.76 18.11
C LYS A 75 8.75 17.26 18.00
N TYR A 76 7.86 16.46 17.42
CA TYR A 76 8.12 15.05 17.19
C TYR A 76 9.32 14.81 16.26
N LEU A 77 9.39 15.53 15.13
CA LEU A 77 10.51 15.39 14.20
C LEU A 77 11.83 15.89 14.78
N GLU A 78 11.83 16.98 15.57
CA GLU A 78 13.02 17.48 16.28
C GLU A 78 13.62 16.43 17.22
N GLU A 79 12.79 15.54 17.78
CA GLU A 79 13.24 14.46 18.67
C GLU A 79 13.66 13.18 17.93
N HIS A 80 13.35 13.05 16.63
CA HIS A 80 13.53 11.80 15.89
C HIS A 80 14.41 11.93 14.65
N VAL A 81 14.72 13.15 14.20
CA VAL A 81 15.57 13.41 13.04
C VAL A 81 16.80 14.19 13.46
N PHE A 82 17.97 13.61 13.25
CA PHE A 82 19.24 14.18 13.65
C PHE A 82 20.24 14.17 12.51
N VAL A 83 21.11 15.17 12.50
CA VAL A 83 22.26 15.18 11.61
C VAL A 83 23.53 15.23 12.49
N LEU A 84 24.50 14.38 12.18
CA LEU A 84 25.79 14.37 12.81
C LEU A 84 26.88 14.68 11.80
N SER A 85 27.90 15.39 12.23
CA SER A 85 29.16 15.59 11.51
C SER A 85 30.29 15.18 12.42
N LYS A 86 31.14 14.26 11.99
CA LYS A 86 32.23 13.70 12.84
C LYS A 86 31.74 13.22 14.21
N ASN A 87 30.55 12.57 14.24
CA ASN A 87 29.86 12.12 15.46
C ASN A 87 29.38 13.22 16.41
N GLU A 88 29.45 14.51 16.05
CA GLU A 88 28.86 15.61 16.79
C GLU A 88 27.49 15.97 16.21
N ILE A 89 26.52 16.26 17.09
CA ILE A 89 25.16 16.63 16.64
C ILE A 89 25.19 18.04 16.07
N CYS A 90 24.71 18.18 14.85
CA CYS A 90 24.49 19.48 14.21
C CYS A 90 23.23 20.14 14.78
N PRO A 91 23.32 21.34 15.34
CA PRO A 91 22.15 22.04 15.87
C PRO A 91 21.17 22.40 14.73
N LEU A 92 19.89 22.24 15.03
CA LEU A 92 18.81 22.65 14.14
C LEU A 92 18.67 24.18 14.19
N LYS A 93 18.67 24.84 13.03
CA LYS A 93 18.40 26.28 12.90
C LYS A 93 16.90 26.54 12.78
N GLU A 94 16.41 27.58 13.43
CA GLU A 94 15.09 28.15 13.13
C GLU A 94 15.15 29.19 11.98
N PRO A 95 14.12 29.34 11.18
CA PRO A 95 12.78 28.76 11.29
C PRO A 95 12.61 27.42 10.59
N PHE A 96 11.82 26.58 11.18
CA PHE A 96 11.29 25.34 10.66
C PHE A 96 10.07 25.70 9.81
N GLU A 97 10.17 25.53 8.52
CA GLU A 97 9.07 25.88 7.62
C GLU A 97 8.20 24.65 7.35
N LEU A 98 6.90 24.78 7.61
CA LEU A 98 5.91 23.75 7.36
C LEU A 98 4.94 24.24 6.29
N SER A 99 4.78 23.46 5.23
CA SER A 99 3.82 23.72 4.17
C SER A 99 2.99 22.48 3.86
N ILE A 100 1.68 22.69 3.66
CA ILE A 100 0.77 21.61 3.25
C ILE A 100 0.68 21.65 1.71
N GLN A 101 1.02 20.54 1.08
CA GLN A 101 0.89 20.39 -0.38
C GLN A 101 -0.52 19.94 -0.77
N LYS A 102 -0.90 20.20 -2.03
CA LYS A 102 -2.25 19.95 -2.56
C LYS A 102 -2.71 18.49 -2.52
N GLU A 103 -1.82 17.54 -2.24
CA GLU A 103 -2.08 16.09 -2.33
C GLU A 103 -2.13 15.36 -0.97
N GLY A 104 -2.34 16.11 0.13
CA GLY A 104 -2.40 15.51 1.48
C GLY A 104 -1.03 15.15 2.04
N PHE A 105 0.07 15.75 1.51
CA PHE A 105 1.40 15.66 2.07
C PHE A 105 1.74 16.91 2.86
N ILE A 106 2.39 16.69 4.00
CA ILE A 106 3.02 17.75 4.80
C ILE A 106 4.49 17.77 4.43
N ASN A 107 4.94 18.93 3.98
CA ASN A 107 6.33 19.20 3.68
C ASN A 107 6.96 20.03 4.80
N ILE A 108 8.12 19.60 5.28
CA ILE A 108 8.83 20.22 6.40
C ILE A 108 10.27 20.46 5.99
N LEU A 109 10.66 21.73 5.99
CA LEU A 109 12.04 22.15 5.74
C LEU A 109 12.79 22.25 7.06
N MET A 110 13.88 21.50 7.17
CA MET A 110 14.78 21.46 8.33
C MET A 110 16.17 21.92 7.91
N LYS A 111 16.79 22.83 8.67
CA LYS A 111 18.14 23.33 8.40
C LYS A 111 19.04 23.04 9.60
N PHE A 112 20.11 22.32 9.35
CA PHE A 112 21.10 21.96 10.39
C PHE A 112 22.40 22.69 10.10
N GLN A 113 23.01 23.24 11.15
CA GLN A 113 24.32 23.87 11.08
C GLN A 113 25.36 22.91 11.64
N CYS A 114 26.24 22.40 10.80
CA CYS A 114 27.32 21.51 11.23
C CYS A 114 28.63 22.25 11.39
N SER A 115 29.55 21.66 12.18
CA SER A 115 30.91 22.13 12.33
C SER A 115 31.77 21.92 11.10
N SER A 116 31.42 20.88 10.30
CA SER A 116 32.06 20.55 9.02
C SER A 116 31.09 19.78 8.15
N ASN A 117 31.41 19.60 6.85
CA ASN A 117 30.66 18.77 5.89
C ASN A 117 31.31 17.39 5.66
N ILE A 118 32.14 16.94 6.63
CA ILE A 118 32.87 15.67 6.55
C ILE A 118 32.17 14.67 7.48
N ASP A 119 32.09 13.39 7.05
CA ASP A 119 31.48 12.29 7.81
C ASP A 119 30.07 12.63 8.30
N ILE A 120 29.24 13.01 7.37
CA ILE A 120 27.84 13.35 7.64
C ILE A 120 27.03 12.06 7.81
N LYS A 121 26.28 12.00 8.91
CA LYS A 121 25.33 10.94 9.17
C LYS A 121 23.96 11.53 9.47
N ILE A 122 22.98 11.20 8.63
CA ILE A 122 21.59 11.60 8.80
C ILE A 122 20.85 10.43 9.44
N ILE A 123 20.29 10.65 10.61
CA ILE A 123 19.54 9.64 11.37
C ILE A 123 18.07 10.04 11.34
N ASN A 124 17.23 9.13 10.91
CA ASN A 124 15.79 9.28 10.95
C ASN A 124 15.15 8.12 11.71
N ASN A 125 14.70 8.39 12.94
CA ASN A 125 13.99 7.44 13.79
C ASN A 125 12.47 7.67 13.77
N ALA A 126 11.98 8.65 12.99
CA ALA A 126 10.59 9.02 12.96
C ALA A 126 9.72 7.87 12.41
N PHE A 127 8.57 7.66 13.02
CA PHE A 127 7.54 6.68 12.71
C PHE A 127 7.90 5.20 12.94
N PHE A 128 9.16 4.80 12.97
CA PHE A 128 9.56 3.40 13.18
C PHE A 128 9.10 2.85 14.53
N ASN A 129 9.04 3.68 15.57
CA ASN A 129 8.52 3.30 16.88
C ASN A 129 6.99 3.11 16.89
N LEU A 130 6.29 3.75 15.97
CA LEU A 130 4.83 3.64 15.81
C LEU A 130 4.44 2.45 14.94
N ILE A 131 5.22 2.26 13.87
CA ILE A 131 4.91 1.28 12.82
C ILE A 131 6.22 0.61 12.40
N GLN A 132 6.42 -0.63 12.82
CA GLN A 132 7.63 -1.39 12.50
C GLN A 132 7.81 -1.64 10.99
N SER A 133 6.72 -1.63 10.23
CA SER A 133 6.73 -1.74 8.77
C SER A 133 6.94 -0.41 8.05
N HIS A 134 7.17 0.70 8.79
CA HIS A 134 7.47 2.01 8.18
C HIS A 134 8.70 1.94 7.29
N VAL A 135 8.62 2.58 6.15
CA VAL A 135 9.75 2.75 5.22
C VAL A 135 9.99 4.24 5.01
N HIS A 136 11.22 4.68 5.22
CA HIS A 136 11.62 6.04 4.91
C HIS A 136 12.63 6.03 3.77
N ILE A 137 12.41 6.83 2.74
CA ILE A 137 13.37 6.97 1.64
C ILE A 137 14.03 8.34 1.74
N GLY A 138 15.33 8.31 1.99
CA GLY A 138 16.17 9.50 2.05
C GLY A 138 17.07 9.61 0.83
N ARG A 139 17.17 10.81 0.27
CA ARG A 139 18.06 11.17 -0.83
C ARG A 139 18.95 12.31 -0.43
N VAL A 140 20.21 12.20 -0.81
CA VAL A 140 21.19 13.26 -0.63
C VAL A 140 21.62 13.78 -2.00
N TYR A 141 21.61 15.09 -2.16
CA TYR A 141 22.00 15.78 -3.39
C TYR A 141 23.29 16.57 -3.21
N ASP A 142 24.11 16.59 -4.24
CA ASP A 142 25.17 17.59 -4.45
C ASP A 142 24.79 18.39 -5.70
N GLY A 143 24.29 19.61 -5.49
CA GLY A 143 23.71 20.41 -6.55
C GLY A 143 22.49 19.75 -7.20
N LYS A 144 22.62 19.26 -8.45
CA LYS A 144 21.55 18.57 -9.19
C LYS A 144 21.68 17.06 -9.23
N GLU A 145 22.77 16.52 -8.75
CA GLU A 145 23.07 15.08 -8.82
C GLU A 145 22.70 14.40 -7.51
N ILE A 146 22.16 13.18 -7.60
CA ILE A 146 21.87 12.36 -6.43
C ILE A 146 23.17 11.67 -6.04
N LEU A 147 23.70 11.98 -4.85
CA LEU A 147 24.84 11.30 -4.29
C LEU A 147 24.44 9.95 -3.69
N ILE A 148 23.36 9.92 -2.92
CA ILE A 148 22.91 8.73 -2.21
C ILE A 148 21.39 8.68 -2.24
N GLU A 149 20.86 7.50 -2.51
CA GLU A 149 19.46 7.15 -2.26
C GLU A 149 19.43 5.90 -1.39
N LYS A 150 18.78 5.98 -0.23
CA LYS A 150 18.69 4.87 0.71
C LYS A 150 17.29 4.75 1.29
N ALA A 151 16.75 3.51 1.25
CA ALA A 151 15.57 3.15 1.99
C ALA A 151 15.98 2.75 3.44
N LEU A 152 15.39 3.42 4.42
CA LEU A 152 15.57 3.15 5.84
C LEU A 152 14.43 2.26 6.34
N PHE A 153 14.77 1.37 7.25
CA PHE A 153 13.88 0.40 7.87
C PHE A 153 14.08 0.42 9.39
N PHE A 154 13.21 -0.24 10.13
CA PHE A 154 13.28 -0.32 11.60
C PHE A 154 14.68 -0.66 12.15
N ASN A 155 15.42 -1.52 11.46
CA ASN A 155 16.76 -1.94 11.88
C ASN A 155 17.92 -1.18 11.19
N ASP A 156 17.62 -0.23 10.30
CA ASP A 156 18.62 0.56 9.57
C ASP A 156 18.05 1.96 9.31
N GLN A 157 18.32 2.90 10.20
CA GLN A 157 17.68 4.21 10.28
C GLN A 157 18.65 5.36 9.97
N ALA A 158 19.79 5.09 9.33
CA ALA A 158 20.79 6.11 9.06
C ALA A 158 21.27 6.12 7.61
N ILE A 159 21.54 7.32 7.09
CA ILE A 159 22.23 7.56 5.83
C ILE A 159 23.63 8.10 6.18
N GLU A 160 24.67 7.42 5.76
CA GLU A 160 26.07 7.81 5.99
C GLU A 160 26.66 8.35 4.67
N ILE A 161 27.27 9.53 4.76
CA ILE A 161 27.84 10.23 3.61
C ILE A 161 29.33 10.39 3.87
N ASN A 162 30.15 9.61 3.16
CA ASN A 162 31.59 9.70 3.25
C ASN A 162 32.14 10.58 2.11
N PRO A 163 33.03 11.53 2.40
CA PRO A 163 33.58 12.45 1.37
C PRO A 163 34.40 11.76 0.27
N GLU A 164 34.92 10.57 0.54
CA GLU A 164 35.63 9.76 -0.45
C GLU A 164 34.72 9.05 -1.46
N GLN A 165 33.42 9.04 -1.19
CA GLN A 165 32.38 8.45 -2.07
C GLN A 165 31.87 9.43 -3.13
N LYS A 166 32.65 10.46 -3.52
CA LYS A 166 32.28 11.46 -4.54
C LYS A 166 32.04 10.90 -5.94
N GLU A 167 32.30 9.63 -6.17
CA GLU A 167 31.97 8.87 -7.37
C GLU A 167 31.27 7.55 -6.98
N LEU A 168 30.15 7.60 -6.31
CA LEU A 168 29.24 6.48 -6.42
C LEU A 168 28.61 6.60 -7.82
N GLU A 169 29.29 5.98 -8.81
CA GLU A 169 28.59 5.50 -10.00
C GLU A 169 27.26 4.93 -9.53
N PHE A 170 26.15 5.47 -10.04
CA PHE A 170 24.81 4.91 -9.80
C PHE A 170 24.92 3.39 -9.96
N ASN A 171 24.95 2.69 -8.83
CA ASN A 171 25.07 1.24 -8.86
C ASN A 171 23.69 0.67 -9.21
N PHE A 172 23.46 0.53 -10.53
CA PHE A 172 22.24 -0.06 -11.08
C PHE A 172 21.82 -1.32 -10.31
N LEU A 173 22.78 -2.20 -9.99
CA LEU A 173 22.50 -3.46 -9.30
C LEU A 173 22.02 -3.23 -7.86
N GLN A 174 22.61 -2.27 -7.15
CA GLN A 174 22.20 -1.96 -5.78
C GLN A 174 20.79 -1.33 -5.74
N SER A 175 20.51 -0.40 -6.63
CA SER A 175 19.19 0.21 -6.77
C SER A 175 18.15 -0.83 -7.14
N PHE A 176 18.40 -1.62 -8.17
CA PHE A 176 17.54 -2.73 -8.58
C PHE A 176 17.23 -3.69 -7.42
N TYR A 177 18.24 -4.11 -6.67
CA TYR A 177 18.08 -5.00 -5.52
C TYR A 177 17.25 -4.36 -4.41
N ASN A 178 17.45 -3.08 -4.12
CA ASN A 178 16.68 -2.35 -3.12
C ASN A 178 15.19 -2.30 -3.49
N PHE A 179 14.88 -1.97 -4.75
CA PHE A 179 13.49 -1.95 -5.22
C PHE A 179 12.88 -3.34 -5.34
N LEU A 180 13.65 -4.36 -5.69
CA LEU A 180 13.22 -5.75 -5.67
C LEU A 180 12.82 -6.16 -4.24
N LYS A 181 13.64 -5.86 -3.25
CA LYS A 181 13.33 -6.12 -1.84
C LYS A 181 12.09 -5.35 -1.38
N SER A 182 11.95 -4.09 -1.81
CA SER A 182 10.76 -3.28 -1.54
C SER A 182 9.51 -3.92 -2.13
N GLY A 183 9.53 -4.39 -3.37
CA GLY A 183 8.40 -5.09 -4.00
C GLY A 183 8.01 -6.39 -3.28
N ILE A 184 8.98 -7.19 -2.84
CA ILE A 184 8.71 -8.38 -2.03
C ILE A 184 8.03 -7.99 -0.71
N ASN A 185 8.57 -7.00 -0.01
CA ASN A 185 8.03 -6.53 1.26
C ASN A 185 6.63 -5.92 1.08
N HIS A 186 6.39 -5.21 -0.04
CA HIS A 186 5.08 -4.68 -0.39
C HIS A 186 4.00 -5.77 -0.38
N ILE A 187 4.27 -6.89 -1.01
CA ILE A 187 3.31 -8.02 -1.05
C ILE A 187 3.19 -8.70 0.30
N LEU A 188 4.31 -9.02 0.96
CA LEU A 188 4.28 -9.78 2.21
C LEU A 188 3.68 -9.02 3.39
N ASN A 189 3.72 -7.68 3.36
CA ASN A 189 3.12 -6.82 4.37
C ASN A 189 1.75 -6.25 3.94
N GLY A 190 1.38 -6.33 2.64
CA GLY A 190 0.09 -5.86 2.13
C GLY A 190 -1.03 -6.87 2.38
N PHE A 191 -1.81 -6.68 3.46
CA PHE A 191 -2.91 -7.59 3.81
C PHE A 191 -3.95 -7.74 2.70
N ASP A 192 -4.25 -6.68 1.97
CA ASP A 192 -5.14 -6.68 0.82
C ASP A 192 -4.63 -7.60 -0.30
N HIS A 193 -3.34 -7.53 -0.63
CA HIS A 193 -2.70 -8.43 -1.59
C HIS A 193 -2.72 -9.87 -1.11
N LEU A 194 -2.38 -10.13 0.16
CA LEU A 194 -2.37 -11.48 0.70
C LEU A 194 -3.77 -12.11 0.71
N ILE A 195 -4.79 -11.36 1.12
CA ILE A 195 -6.19 -11.82 1.13
C ILE A 195 -6.69 -12.03 -0.30
N PHE A 196 -6.32 -11.15 -1.26
CA PHE A 196 -6.63 -11.33 -2.67
C PHE A 196 -6.01 -12.62 -3.22
N ILE A 197 -4.72 -12.89 -2.95
CA ILE A 197 -4.03 -14.12 -3.37
C ILE A 197 -4.68 -15.36 -2.73
N ILE A 198 -5.06 -15.32 -1.45
CA ILE A 198 -5.83 -16.39 -0.80
C ILE A 198 -7.14 -16.63 -1.55
N GLY A 199 -7.85 -15.58 -1.95
CA GLY A 199 -9.05 -15.67 -2.77
C GLY A 199 -8.80 -16.38 -4.11
N LEU A 200 -7.70 -16.07 -4.80
CA LEU A 200 -7.30 -16.76 -6.03
C LEU A 200 -6.94 -18.21 -5.79
N LEU A 201 -6.24 -18.53 -4.70
CA LEU A 201 -5.86 -19.90 -4.32
C LEU A 201 -7.07 -20.81 -4.10
N ILE A 202 -8.14 -20.33 -3.48
CA ILE A 202 -9.36 -21.13 -3.28
C ILE A 202 -10.20 -21.24 -4.55
N LEU A 203 -10.08 -20.24 -5.44
CA LEU A 203 -10.87 -20.14 -6.65
C LEU A 203 -10.27 -20.98 -7.81
N ILE A 204 -8.95 -20.95 -7.98
CA ILE A 204 -8.27 -21.53 -9.16
C ILE A 204 -7.78 -22.93 -8.85
N SER A 205 -8.01 -23.84 -9.79
CA SER A 205 -7.51 -25.21 -9.72
C SER A 205 -6.31 -25.38 -10.63
N GLY A 206 -5.21 -25.90 -10.09
CA GLY A 206 -3.96 -26.18 -10.82
C GLY A 206 -2.98 -25.00 -10.81
N ILE A 207 -1.74 -25.34 -10.48
CA ILE A 207 -0.66 -24.35 -10.30
C ILE A 207 -0.39 -23.52 -11.56
N ARG A 208 -0.44 -24.14 -12.75
CA ARG A 208 -0.21 -23.44 -14.00
C ARG A 208 -1.23 -22.32 -14.23
N ASN A 209 -2.51 -22.59 -14.02
CA ASN A 209 -3.56 -21.58 -14.19
C ASN A 209 -3.42 -20.47 -13.13
N LEU A 210 -3.05 -20.84 -11.90
CA LEU A 210 -2.84 -19.90 -10.83
C LEU A 210 -1.67 -18.94 -11.15
N LEU A 211 -0.54 -19.48 -11.62
CA LEU A 211 0.60 -18.65 -12.02
C LEU A 211 0.23 -17.71 -13.19
N ILE A 212 -0.46 -18.19 -14.21
CA ILE A 212 -0.92 -17.34 -15.34
C ILE A 212 -1.77 -16.17 -14.82
N VAL A 213 -2.68 -16.43 -13.88
CA VAL A 213 -3.56 -15.40 -13.33
C VAL A 213 -2.81 -14.41 -12.45
N ILE A 214 -1.84 -14.89 -11.66
CA ILE A 214 -0.97 -14.05 -10.83
C ILE A 214 -0.11 -13.13 -11.71
N THR A 215 0.58 -13.70 -12.71
CA THR A 215 1.36 -12.89 -13.67
C THR A 215 0.47 -11.90 -14.43
N GLY A 216 -0.75 -12.28 -14.79
CA GLY A 216 -1.73 -11.36 -15.40
C GLY A 216 -2.07 -10.18 -14.48
N PHE A 217 -2.28 -10.45 -13.18
CA PHE A 217 -2.48 -9.40 -12.18
C PHE A 217 -1.24 -8.48 -12.08
N THR A 218 -0.02 -9.05 -11.98
CA THR A 218 1.22 -8.28 -11.90
C THR A 218 1.45 -7.43 -13.14
N LEU A 219 1.12 -7.93 -14.33
CA LEU A 219 1.20 -7.13 -15.57
C LEU A 219 0.26 -5.93 -15.52
N GLY A 220 -1.00 -6.12 -15.12
CA GLY A 220 -1.94 -5.01 -14.94
C GLY A 220 -1.44 -3.99 -13.92
N HIS A 221 -0.99 -4.49 -12.76
CA HIS A 221 -0.40 -3.68 -11.69
C HIS A 221 0.80 -2.84 -12.20
N SER A 222 1.71 -3.48 -12.93
CA SER A 222 2.92 -2.82 -13.45
C SER A 222 2.60 -1.70 -14.43
N ILE A 223 1.58 -1.88 -15.28
CA ILE A 223 1.16 -0.85 -16.25
C ILE A 223 0.71 0.41 -15.52
N THR A 224 -0.25 0.30 -14.61
CA THR A 224 -0.81 1.47 -13.93
C THR A 224 0.14 2.08 -12.93
N LEU A 225 0.96 1.26 -12.26
CA LEU A 225 2.05 1.73 -11.42
C LEU A 225 3.04 2.58 -12.22
N SER A 226 3.41 2.14 -13.43
CA SER A 226 4.31 2.90 -14.31
C SER A 226 3.67 4.20 -14.78
N LEU A 227 2.37 4.19 -15.14
CA LEU A 227 1.66 5.40 -15.55
C LEU A 227 1.55 6.41 -14.41
N ALA A 228 1.35 5.94 -13.19
CA ALA A 228 1.32 6.79 -12.01
C ALA A 228 2.73 7.33 -11.68
N ALA A 229 3.76 6.46 -11.69
CA ALA A 229 5.14 6.88 -11.44
C ALA A 229 5.69 7.90 -12.45
N LEU A 230 5.18 7.87 -13.67
CA LEU A 230 5.49 8.86 -14.72
C LEU A 230 4.60 10.11 -14.65
N GLU A 231 3.80 10.25 -13.60
CA GLU A 231 2.87 11.38 -13.39
C GLU A 231 1.82 11.55 -14.52
N ILE A 232 1.63 10.51 -15.36
CA ILE A 232 0.61 10.51 -16.41
C ILE A 232 -0.78 10.37 -15.79
N MET A 233 -0.86 9.68 -14.63
CA MET A 233 -2.09 9.48 -13.87
C MET A 233 -1.86 9.84 -12.40
N SER A 234 -2.73 10.69 -11.85
CA SER A 234 -2.77 11.03 -10.42
C SER A 234 -4.07 10.52 -9.79
N PRO A 235 -4.11 9.25 -9.34
CA PRO A 235 -5.33 8.67 -8.80
C PRO A 235 -5.65 9.22 -7.41
N ASN A 236 -6.95 9.35 -7.11
CA ASN A 236 -7.38 9.61 -5.75
C ASN A 236 -7.22 8.34 -4.91
N GLY A 237 -6.31 8.34 -3.94
CA GLY A 237 -5.97 7.17 -3.12
C GLY A 237 -7.19 6.53 -2.43
N ILE A 238 -8.06 7.33 -1.80
CA ILE A 238 -9.25 6.83 -1.10
C ILE A 238 -10.18 6.08 -2.05
N LEU A 239 -10.42 6.62 -3.24
CA LEU A 239 -11.27 5.95 -4.23
C LEU A 239 -10.63 4.65 -4.73
N VAL A 240 -9.33 4.64 -5.00
CA VAL A 240 -8.62 3.43 -5.42
C VAL A 240 -8.68 2.35 -4.35
N GLU A 241 -8.40 2.70 -3.10
CA GLU A 241 -8.44 1.77 -1.98
C GLU A 241 -9.83 1.16 -1.77
N SER A 242 -10.90 1.95 -1.96
CA SER A 242 -12.27 1.41 -1.89
C SER A 242 -12.52 0.40 -3.00
N ILE A 243 -12.07 0.66 -4.23
CA ILE A 243 -12.21 -0.29 -5.35
C ILE A 243 -11.37 -1.55 -5.08
N ILE A 244 -10.18 -1.44 -4.49
CA ILE A 244 -9.39 -2.61 -4.06
C ILE A 244 -10.21 -3.51 -3.13
N GLY A 245 -10.87 -2.93 -2.12
CA GLY A 245 -11.80 -3.67 -1.26
C GLY A 245 -12.92 -4.38 -2.05
N PHE A 246 -13.50 -3.69 -3.03
CA PHE A 246 -14.50 -4.27 -3.94
C PHE A 246 -13.95 -5.46 -4.73
N THR A 247 -12.72 -5.37 -5.28
CA THR A 247 -12.11 -6.46 -6.06
C THR A 247 -11.88 -7.70 -5.23
N ILE A 248 -11.47 -7.55 -3.96
CA ILE A 248 -11.28 -8.65 -3.02
C ILE A 248 -12.63 -9.33 -2.71
N MET A 249 -13.65 -8.55 -2.39
CA MET A 249 -15.02 -9.05 -2.18
C MET A 249 -15.52 -9.82 -3.41
N PHE A 250 -15.24 -9.31 -4.61
CA PHE A 250 -15.65 -9.91 -5.87
C PHE A 250 -15.02 -11.29 -6.09
N ILE A 251 -13.72 -11.47 -5.78
CA ILE A 251 -13.05 -12.78 -5.87
C ILE A 251 -13.69 -13.78 -4.89
N GLY A 252 -14.05 -13.36 -3.68
CA GLY A 252 -14.81 -14.19 -2.77
C GLY A 252 -16.17 -14.60 -3.33
N ALA A 253 -16.88 -13.69 -3.98
CA ALA A 253 -18.16 -13.99 -4.63
C ALA A 253 -18.03 -14.98 -5.80
N GLU A 254 -16.95 -14.89 -6.59
CA GLU A 254 -16.64 -15.86 -7.65
C GLU A 254 -16.47 -17.27 -7.11
N PHE A 255 -15.83 -17.43 -5.95
CA PHE A 255 -15.75 -18.74 -5.31
C PHE A 255 -17.15 -19.27 -4.94
N LEU A 256 -18.06 -18.41 -4.45
CA LEU A 256 -19.44 -18.79 -4.15
C LEU A 256 -20.19 -19.23 -5.41
N ILE A 257 -20.04 -18.48 -6.53
CA ILE A 257 -20.63 -18.83 -7.81
C ILE A 257 -20.13 -20.19 -8.27
N LYS A 258 -18.82 -20.43 -8.23
CA LYS A 258 -18.20 -21.71 -8.61
C LYS A 258 -18.72 -22.87 -7.76
N LYS A 259 -18.90 -22.67 -6.45
CA LYS A 259 -19.34 -23.70 -5.51
C LYS A 259 -20.84 -24.00 -5.64
N THR A 260 -21.68 -23.00 -5.90
CA THR A 260 -23.16 -23.13 -5.85
C THR A 260 -23.83 -23.10 -7.21
N ASN A 261 -23.11 -22.71 -8.25
CA ASN A 261 -23.63 -22.43 -9.60
C ASN A 261 -24.77 -21.37 -9.64
N LYS A 262 -24.80 -20.47 -8.65
CA LYS A 262 -25.87 -19.46 -8.47
C LYS A 262 -25.37 -18.06 -8.85
N TYR A 263 -24.81 -17.91 -10.04
CA TYR A 263 -24.27 -16.64 -10.52
C TYR A 263 -25.31 -15.50 -10.54
N LEU A 264 -26.57 -15.81 -10.87
CA LEU A 264 -27.64 -14.81 -10.92
C LEU A 264 -27.86 -14.14 -9.55
N ILE A 265 -27.97 -14.96 -8.49
CA ILE A 265 -28.21 -14.46 -7.14
C ILE A 265 -27.03 -13.60 -6.66
N THR A 266 -25.81 -14.05 -6.90
CA THR A 266 -24.61 -13.34 -6.47
C THR A 266 -24.48 -12.00 -7.20
N ASN A 267 -24.72 -11.98 -8.52
CA ASN A 267 -24.63 -10.75 -9.28
C ASN A 267 -25.74 -9.76 -8.94
N THR A 268 -26.97 -10.25 -8.73
CA THR A 268 -28.08 -9.41 -8.26
C THR A 268 -27.76 -8.77 -6.90
N PHE A 269 -27.06 -9.48 -6.01
CA PHE A 269 -26.59 -8.90 -4.75
C PHE A 269 -25.67 -7.68 -4.97
N PHE A 270 -24.69 -7.76 -5.86
CA PHE A 270 -23.82 -6.63 -6.19
C PHE A 270 -24.59 -5.45 -6.75
N ILE A 271 -25.51 -5.71 -7.68
CA ILE A 271 -26.33 -4.65 -8.29
C ILE A 271 -27.19 -3.96 -7.21
N ILE A 272 -27.85 -4.72 -6.35
CA ILE A 272 -28.65 -4.17 -5.26
C ILE A 272 -27.78 -3.38 -4.28
N LEU A 273 -26.62 -3.90 -3.90
CA LEU A 273 -25.66 -3.21 -3.02
C LEU A 273 -25.27 -1.84 -3.59
N ILE A 274 -24.85 -1.80 -4.84
CA ILE A 274 -24.42 -0.55 -5.49
C ILE A 274 -25.57 0.43 -5.65
N ILE A 275 -26.74 -0.04 -6.05
CA ILE A 275 -27.95 0.80 -6.17
C ILE A 275 -28.35 1.35 -4.80
N SER A 276 -28.29 0.56 -3.73
CA SER A 276 -28.60 1.02 -2.38
C SER A 276 -27.61 2.10 -1.91
N LEU A 277 -26.32 1.97 -2.24
CA LEU A 277 -25.32 3.00 -1.94
C LEU A 277 -25.57 4.28 -2.75
N LEU A 278 -25.97 4.18 -4.03
CA LEU A 278 -26.35 5.34 -4.83
C LEU A 278 -27.55 6.08 -4.26
N ILE A 279 -28.59 5.35 -3.86
CA ILE A 279 -29.78 5.93 -3.22
C ILE A 279 -29.39 6.61 -1.91
N LEU A 280 -28.60 5.93 -1.07
CA LEU A 280 -28.14 6.48 0.20
C LEU A 280 -27.34 7.77 -0.03
N ASN A 281 -26.45 7.81 -1.01
CA ASN A 281 -25.66 8.99 -1.36
C ASN A 281 -26.57 10.18 -1.74
N ILE A 282 -27.62 9.95 -2.52
CA ILE A 282 -28.60 10.98 -2.91
C ILE A 282 -29.37 11.49 -1.69
N LEU A 283 -29.84 10.58 -0.82
CA LEU A 283 -30.67 10.92 0.35
C LEU A 283 -29.88 11.66 1.44
N THR A 284 -28.63 11.24 1.69
CA THR A 284 -27.81 11.80 2.78
C THR A 284 -26.95 12.99 2.31
N LYS A 285 -26.92 13.29 1.01
CA LYS A 285 -26.02 14.27 0.38
C LYS A 285 -24.55 14.04 0.77
N ASN A 286 -24.19 12.79 1.01
CA ASN A 286 -22.81 12.42 1.26
C ASN A 286 -21.97 12.65 -0.03
N ASN A 287 -20.71 13.00 0.15
CA ASN A 287 -19.78 13.25 -0.96
C ASN A 287 -19.23 11.96 -1.58
N LEU A 288 -19.99 10.85 -1.56
CA LEU A 288 -19.56 9.62 -2.23
C LEU A 288 -19.47 9.88 -3.74
N SER A 289 -18.42 9.36 -4.37
CA SER A 289 -18.26 9.49 -5.82
C SER A 289 -19.36 8.71 -6.57
N SER A 290 -20.39 9.43 -7.05
CA SER A 290 -21.44 8.84 -7.87
C SER A 290 -20.90 8.20 -9.16
N ILE A 291 -19.83 8.79 -9.72
CA ILE A 291 -19.15 8.27 -10.92
C ILE A 291 -18.52 6.90 -10.62
N LEU A 292 -17.88 6.74 -9.46
CA LEU A 292 -17.33 5.46 -9.02
C LEU A 292 -18.43 4.40 -8.92
N LEU A 293 -19.51 4.71 -8.21
CA LEU A 293 -20.62 3.77 -8.01
C LEU A 293 -21.28 3.39 -9.34
N LEU A 294 -21.45 4.32 -10.28
CA LEU A 294 -21.91 4.03 -11.64
C LEU A 294 -20.93 3.13 -12.39
N GLY A 295 -19.62 3.37 -12.28
CA GLY A 295 -18.58 2.52 -12.87
C GLY A 295 -18.65 1.08 -12.34
N LEU A 296 -18.81 0.90 -11.03
CA LEU A 296 -18.96 -0.41 -10.41
C LEU A 296 -20.28 -1.11 -10.82
N LEU A 297 -21.35 -0.35 -11.01
CA LEU A 297 -22.62 -0.87 -11.54
C LEU A 297 -22.44 -1.39 -12.97
N LEU A 298 -21.83 -0.58 -13.85
CA LEU A 298 -21.53 -0.97 -15.23
C LEU A 298 -20.60 -2.19 -15.29
N PHE A 299 -19.58 -2.24 -14.45
CA PHE A 299 -18.70 -3.41 -14.29
C PHE A 299 -19.52 -4.66 -13.93
N SER A 300 -20.39 -4.58 -12.91
CA SER A 300 -21.20 -5.70 -12.44
C SER A 300 -22.17 -6.20 -13.53
N LEU A 301 -22.79 -5.29 -14.27
CA LEU A 301 -23.66 -5.62 -15.42
C LEU A 301 -22.84 -6.25 -16.55
N GLY A 302 -21.71 -5.66 -16.93
CA GLY A 302 -20.82 -6.17 -17.98
C GLY A 302 -20.30 -7.57 -17.64
N TYR A 303 -19.90 -7.79 -16.39
CA TYR A 303 -19.50 -9.12 -15.92
C TYR A 303 -20.62 -10.15 -16.05
N PHE A 304 -21.86 -9.78 -15.70
CA PHE A 304 -23.03 -10.66 -15.88
C PHE A 304 -23.17 -11.14 -17.32
N PHE A 305 -23.07 -10.23 -18.28
CA PHE A 305 -23.15 -10.59 -19.71
C PHE A 305 -21.98 -11.47 -20.16
N LEU A 306 -20.75 -11.12 -19.76
CA LEU A 306 -19.55 -11.87 -20.09
C LEU A 306 -19.55 -13.26 -19.46
N HIS A 307 -20.00 -13.39 -18.22
CA HIS A 307 -20.09 -14.69 -17.54
C HIS A 307 -21.05 -15.65 -18.26
N LYS A 308 -22.14 -15.14 -18.87
CA LYS A 308 -23.07 -15.94 -19.65
C LYS A 308 -22.48 -16.31 -21.01
N SER A 309 -21.76 -15.40 -21.67
CA SER A 309 -21.27 -15.53 -23.04
C SER A 309 -19.97 -16.33 -23.15
N ILE A 310 -19.03 -16.16 -22.20
CA ILE A 310 -17.73 -16.79 -22.24
C ILE A 310 -17.79 -18.21 -21.68
N LYS A 311 -17.53 -19.21 -22.54
CA LYS A 311 -17.50 -20.64 -22.15
C LYS A 311 -16.28 -20.96 -21.25
N ASN A 312 -15.11 -20.42 -21.60
CA ASN A 312 -13.87 -20.64 -20.83
C ASN A 312 -13.78 -19.71 -19.62
N LYS A 313 -14.17 -20.20 -18.45
CA LYS A 313 -14.17 -19.41 -17.22
C LYS A 313 -12.76 -18.99 -16.75
N ASN A 314 -11.72 -19.76 -17.09
CA ASN A 314 -10.35 -19.38 -16.77
C ASN A 314 -9.90 -18.15 -17.56
N SER A 315 -10.30 -18.01 -18.82
CA SER A 315 -10.00 -16.81 -19.62
C SER A 315 -10.74 -15.58 -19.10
N LEU A 316 -11.99 -15.74 -18.67
CA LEU A 316 -12.75 -14.67 -18.04
C LEU A 316 -12.07 -14.22 -16.74
N LEU A 317 -11.64 -15.16 -15.91
CA LEU A 317 -10.95 -14.87 -14.64
C LEU A 317 -9.62 -14.18 -14.89
N LEU A 318 -8.85 -14.61 -15.89
CA LEU A 318 -7.59 -13.93 -16.26
C LEU A 318 -7.85 -12.47 -16.67
N MET A 319 -8.86 -12.22 -17.52
CA MET A 319 -9.21 -10.87 -17.94
C MET A 319 -9.57 -9.97 -16.75
N ILE A 320 -10.36 -10.49 -15.81
CA ILE A 320 -10.78 -9.75 -14.62
C ILE A 320 -9.58 -9.49 -13.69
N THR A 321 -8.70 -10.47 -13.51
CA THR A 321 -7.53 -10.28 -12.64
C THR A 321 -6.50 -9.32 -13.23
N VAL A 322 -6.35 -9.24 -14.54
CA VAL A 322 -5.58 -8.16 -15.19
C VAL A 322 -6.21 -6.80 -14.90
N LEU A 323 -7.54 -6.67 -15.03
CA LEU A 323 -8.26 -5.44 -14.69
C LEU A 323 -8.10 -5.06 -13.21
N PHE A 324 -8.17 -6.06 -12.32
CA PHE A 324 -7.93 -5.82 -10.88
C PHE A 324 -6.48 -5.42 -10.61
N GLY A 325 -5.52 -6.01 -11.32
CA GLY A 325 -4.13 -5.57 -11.28
C GLY A 325 -3.96 -4.10 -11.65
N LEU A 326 -4.64 -3.64 -12.73
CA LEU A 326 -4.65 -2.23 -13.11
C LEU A 326 -5.15 -1.32 -11.97
N ILE A 327 -6.16 -1.75 -11.22
CA ILE A 327 -6.68 -0.99 -10.08
C ILE A 327 -5.67 -0.97 -8.93
N HIS A 328 -5.12 -2.13 -8.55
CA HIS A 328 -4.18 -2.25 -7.44
C HIS A 328 -2.88 -1.47 -7.69
N GLY A 329 -2.41 -1.41 -8.94
CA GLY A 329 -1.21 -0.62 -9.29
C GLY A 329 -1.39 0.89 -9.09
N LEU A 330 -2.62 1.42 -9.25
CA LEU A 330 -2.93 2.81 -8.94
C LEU A 330 -2.82 3.11 -7.44
N GLY A 331 -3.12 2.14 -6.57
CA GLY A 331 -3.04 2.32 -5.12
C GLY A 331 -1.63 2.57 -4.59
N PHE A 332 -0.61 2.19 -5.35
CA PHE A 332 0.79 2.40 -4.99
C PHE A 332 1.47 3.51 -5.83
N GLY A 333 0.74 4.11 -6.78
CA GLY A 333 1.30 5.11 -7.68
C GLY A 333 1.73 6.39 -6.98
N SER A 334 0.97 6.86 -6.01
CA SER A 334 1.32 8.04 -5.19
C SER A 334 2.63 7.84 -4.42
N TYR A 335 2.92 6.62 -4.01
CA TYR A 335 4.18 6.26 -3.37
C TYR A 335 5.39 6.53 -4.26
N LEU A 336 5.39 6.03 -5.50
CA LEU A 336 6.53 6.24 -6.41
C LEU A 336 6.69 7.70 -6.82
N ILE A 337 5.59 8.46 -6.96
CA ILE A 337 5.64 9.90 -7.23
C ILE A 337 6.31 10.63 -6.06
N SER A 338 5.88 10.35 -4.84
CA SER A 338 6.41 10.99 -3.63
C SER A 338 7.88 10.61 -3.37
N THR A 339 8.36 9.49 -3.91
CA THR A 339 9.79 9.15 -3.86
C THR A 339 10.65 10.09 -4.71
N GLY A 340 10.05 10.91 -5.62
CA GLY A 340 10.78 11.84 -6.50
C GLY A 340 11.88 11.14 -7.30
N ILE A 341 11.70 9.87 -7.70
CA ILE A 341 12.70 9.08 -8.43
C ILE A 341 13.09 9.84 -9.70
N ASN A 342 14.37 10.12 -9.85
CA ASN A 342 14.87 10.80 -11.03
C ASN A 342 14.54 9.96 -12.29
N SER A 343 14.16 10.60 -13.38
CA SER A 343 13.75 9.93 -14.63
C SER A 343 14.74 8.86 -15.09
N ASN A 344 16.03 9.07 -14.84
CA ASN A 344 17.11 8.14 -15.21
C ASN A 344 17.06 6.81 -14.41
N ASN A 345 16.52 6.81 -13.20
CA ASN A 345 16.46 5.64 -12.30
C ASN A 345 15.09 4.99 -12.26
N MET A 346 14.08 5.64 -12.82
CA MET A 346 12.68 5.21 -12.80
C MET A 346 12.51 3.80 -13.41
N ILE A 347 13.16 3.53 -14.54
CA ILE A 347 13.06 2.22 -15.21
C ILE A 347 13.60 1.11 -14.30
N THR A 348 14.77 1.34 -13.67
CA THR A 348 15.39 0.38 -12.74
C THR A 348 14.50 0.12 -11.52
N ALA A 349 13.95 1.18 -10.94
CA ALA A 349 13.05 1.11 -9.80
C ALA A 349 11.78 0.32 -10.14
N LEU A 350 11.13 0.65 -11.26
CA LEU A 350 9.92 -0.03 -11.71
C LEU A 350 10.17 -1.51 -12.04
N LEU A 351 11.27 -1.84 -12.71
CA LEU A 351 11.64 -3.22 -13.03
C LEU A 351 11.93 -4.01 -11.74
N GLY A 352 12.77 -3.47 -10.85
CA GLY A 352 13.10 -4.12 -9.58
C GLY A 352 11.86 -4.35 -8.73
N PHE A 353 11.04 -3.31 -8.54
CA PHE A 353 9.82 -3.38 -7.74
C PHE A 353 8.82 -4.39 -8.28
N ASN A 354 8.47 -4.33 -9.57
CA ASN A 354 7.48 -5.23 -10.17
C ASN A 354 7.94 -6.69 -10.17
N LEU A 355 9.24 -6.95 -10.39
CA LEU A 355 9.80 -8.29 -10.24
C LEU A 355 9.74 -8.74 -8.77
N GLY A 356 9.99 -7.85 -7.83
CA GLY A 356 9.84 -8.11 -6.40
C GLY A 356 8.41 -8.46 -6.01
N VAL A 357 7.42 -7.75 -6.55
CA VAL A 357 5.99 -8.05 -6.37
C VAL A 357 5.68 -9.48 -6.83
N GLU A 358 6.09 -9.86 -8.04
CA GLU A 358 5.85 -11.21 -8.58
C GLU A 358 6.53 -12.30 -7.73
N ILE A 359 7.77 -12.10 -7.35
CA ILE A 359 8.51 -13.01 -6.47
C ILE A 359 7.83 -13.14 -5.11
N GLY A 360 7.40 -12.03 -4.50
CA GLY A 360 6.67 -12.04 -3.22
C GLY A 360 5.38 -12.85 -3.28
N GLN A 361 4.60 -12.68 -4.35
CA GLN A 361 3.38 -13.45 -4.59
C GLN A 361 3.67 -14.95 -4.75
N ILE A 362 4.70 -15.30 -5.53
CA ILE A 362 5.09 -16.70 -5.75
C ILE A 362 5.56 -17.34 -4.43
N ILE A 363 6.38 -16.65 -3.63
CA ILE A 363 6.83 -17.13 -2.32
C ILE A 363 5.63 -17.41 -1.42
N PHE A 364 4.69 -16.48 -1.32
CA PHE A 364 3.49 -16.66 -0.51
C PHE A 364 2.65 -17.86 -0.98
N VAL A 365 2.40 -17.96 -2.29
CA VAL A 365 1.65 -19.07 -2.89
C VAL A 365 2.33 -20.42 -2.61
N LEU A 366 3.64 -20.51 -2.83
CA LEU A 366 4.39 -21.75 -2.58
C LEU A 366 4.34 -22.15 -1.10
N THR A 367 4.37 -21.18 -0.19
CA THR A 367 4.24 -21.44 1.26
C THR A 367 2.88 -22.07 1.57
N ILE A 368 1.77 -21.47 1.07
CA ILE A 368 0.42 -22.01 1.29
C ILE A 368 0.25 -23.38 0.62
N LEU A 369 0.72 -23.55 -0.61
CA LEU A 369 0.65 -24.85 -1.31
C LEU A 369 1.45 -25.93 -0.59
N SER A 370 2.60 -25.61 0.00
CA SER A 370 3.39 -26.53 0.80
C SER A 370 2.62 -27.02 2.04
N ILE A 371 1.92 -26.10 2.73
CA ILE A 371 1.06 -26.44 3.87
C ILE A 371 -0.08 -27.37 3.41
N ILE A 372 -0.75 -27.03 2.31
CA ILE A 372 -1.84 -27.85 1.75
C ILE A 372 -1.31 -29.25 1.36
N TRP A 373 -0.13 -29.32 0.74
CA TRP A 373 0.50 -30.58 0.35
C TRP A 373 0.78 -31.48 1.57
N VAL A 374 1.30 -30.92 2.66
CA VAL A 374 1.51 -31.65 3.93
C VAL A 374 0.17 -32.18 4.46
N LEU A 375 -0.87 -31.36 4.50
CA LEU A 375 -2.21 -31.78 4.95
C LEU A 375 -2.79 -32.90 4.07
N LEU A 376 -2.59 -32.83 2.75
CA LEU A 376 -3.00 -33.90 1.82
C LEU A 376 -2.25 -35.20 2.11
N LYS A 377 -0.93 -35.14 2.35
CA LYS A 377 -0.12 -36.30 2.70
C LYS A 377 -0.56 -36.93 4.03
N LEU A 378 -0.99 -36.12 4.98
CA LEU A 378 -1.59 -36.53 6.24
C LEU A 378 -3.07 -36.96 6.13
N ARG A 379 -3.63 -37.00 4.91
CA ARG A 379 -5.04 -37.33 4.62
C ARG A 379 -6.08 -36.46 5.35
N GLN A 380 -5.72 -35.22 5.66
CA GLN A 380 -6.57 -34.27 6.40
C GLN A 380 -7.54 -33.49 5.47
N ASN A 381 -8.29 -34.18 4.61
CA ASN A 381 -9.18 -33.56 3.62
C ASN A 381 -10.26 -32.67 4.27
N LYS A 382 -10.77 -33.05 5.46
CA LYS A 382 -11.76 -32.25 6.20
C LYS A 382 -11.18 -30.91 6.64
N ILE A 383 -9.92 -30.89 7.07
CA ILE A 383 -9.22 -29.65 7.47
C ILE A 383 -9.03 -28.76 6.25
N ILE A 384 -8.65 -29.31 5.10
CA ILE A 384 -8.48 -28.54 3.86
C ILE A 384 -9.81 -27.89 3.43
N GLU A 385 -10.92 -28.63 3.51
CA GLU A 385 -12.24 -28.09 3.20
C GLU A 385 -12.67 -27.01 4.18
N LEU A 386 -12.38 -27.20 5.47
CA LEU A 386 -12.62 -26.19 6.51
C LEU A 386 -11.81 -24.92 6.24
N ILE A 387 -10.51 -25.04 5.93
CA ILE A 387 -9.63 -23.92 5.57
C ILE A 387 -10.21 -23.17 4.37
N LYS A 388 -10.62 -23.84 3.29
CA LYS A 388 -11.23 -23.19 2.12
C LYS A 388 -12.50 -22.42 2.48
N ASN A 389 -13.36 -22.97 3.34
CA ASN A 389 -14.59 -22.30 3.75
C ASN A 389 -14.30 -21.08 4.64
N ILE A 390 -13.34 -21.18 5.57
CA ILE A 390 -12.89 -20.06 6.41
C ILE A 390 -12.26 -18.98 5.54
N SER A 391 -11.34 -19.36 4.63
CA SER A 391 -10.71 -18.42 3.69
C SER A 391 -11.74 -17.67 2.86
N PHE A 392 -12.76 -18.35 2.34
CA PHE A 392 -13.86 -17.72 1.63
C PHE A 392 -14.58 -16.66 2.48
N ILE A 393 -14.89 -16.99 3.74
CA ILE A 393 -15.56 -16.06 4.66
C ILE A 393 -14.65 -14.84 4.89
N ILE A 394 -13.38 -15.05 5.20
CA ILE A 394 -12.42 -13.96 5.46
C ILE A 394 -12.30 -13.07 4.22
N VAL A 395 -12.03 -13.63 3.04
CA VAL A 395 -11.86 -12.86 1.78
C VAL A 395 -13.10 -12.01 1.51
N THR A 396 -14.29 -12.61 1.59
CA THR A 396 -15.53 -11.87 1.29
C THR A 396 -15.82 -10.80 2.34
N THR A 397 -15.65 -11.11 3.62
CA THR A 397 -15.96 -10.19 4.72
C THR A 397 -14.97 -9.04 4.77
N MET A 398 -13.67 -9.31 4.66
CA MET A 398 -12.65 -8.26 4.67
C MET A 398 -12.75 -7.37 3.44
N GLY A 399 -12.95 -7.95 2.26
CA GLY A 399 -13.19 -7.17 1.04
C GLY A 399 -14.41 -6.25 1.16
N PHE A 400 -15.54 -6.75 1.69
CA PHE A 400 -16.74 -5.95 1.93
C PHE A 400 -16.49 -4.85 2.97
N PHE A 401 -15.84 -5.19 4.08
CA PHE A 401 -15.49 -4.25 5.14
C PHE A 401 -14.63 -3.10 4.60
N TRP A 402 -13.53 -3.40 3.90
CA TRP A 402 -12.65 -2.37 3.34
C TRP A 402 -13.35 -1.53 2.26
N PHE A 403 -14.18 -2.16 1.42
CA PHE A 403 -14.95 -1.42 0.43
C PHE A 403 -15.85 -0.36 1.07
N ILE A 404 -16.62 -0.73 2.11
CA ILE A 404 -17.53 0.21 2.78
C ILE A 404 -16.75 1.22 3.61
N GLN A 405 -15.76 0.78 4.40
CA GLN A 405 -14.96 1.65 5.26
C GLN A 405 -14.28 2.77 4.46
N ARG A 406 -13.59 2.41 3.37
CA ARG A 406 -12.84 3.37 2.55
C ARG A 406 -13.72 4.20 1.61
N LEU A 407 -14.95 3.77 1.38
CA LEU A 407 -15.92 4.52 0.57
C LEU A 407 -16.64 5.59 1.40
N VAL A 408 -16.90 5.33 2.69
CA VAL A 408 -17.81 6.14 3.53
C VAL A 408 -17.04 7.00 4.52
N PHE A 409 -15.89 6.53 5.03
CA PHE A 409 -15.05 7.16 6.05
C PHE A 409 -13.68 7.54 5.51
#